data_cdaaca64e428f103c807eb9ec9a8e52d
#
_entry.id   cdaaca64e428f103c807eb9ec9a8e52d
#
_cell.length_a   1.000
_cell.length_b   1.000
_cell.length_c   1.000
_cell.angle_alpha   90.00
_cell.angle_beta   90.00
_cell.angle_gamma   90.00
#
_symmetry.space_group_name_H-M   'P 1'
#
loop_
_entity.id
_entity.type
_entity.pdbx_description
1 polymer ?
#
loop_
_entity_poly.entity_id
_entity_poly.type
_entity_poly.pdbx_seq_one_letter_code
_entity_poly.pdbx_strand_id
1 'polypeptide(L)'
;AHRWTRVDGVVTPCPPRPPEHAATVTFAPMQLENYTCGEWVKGSGKQSDLIDAITGDLIGTTSSGGLDFAHMLHYARTVGGPPLRKMTFPERGRMLKALAQYLFDRKEKYYEISYRTGATKADSWVDIEGGIGNLFANASLRRVLGNMPFYVDGDAVKTSKGGTFIGHHIMVP
;
A
#
# COMPACT_ATOMS: atom_id res chain seq x y z
N ALA A 1 23.41 -25.27 -21.49
CA ALA A 1 23.91 -25.71 -20.19
C ALA A 1 22.92 -26.73 -19.61
N HIS A 2 23.40 -27.98 -19.38
CA HIS A 2 22.54 -29.03 -18.85
C HIS A 2 22.28 -28.78 -17.36
N ARG A 3 21.01 -28.72 -16.98
CA ARG A 3 20.59 -28.59 -15.59
C ARG A 3 20.37 -29.99 -15.01
N TRP A 4 20.90 -30.28 -13.82
CA TRP A 4 20.81 -31.56 -13.13
C TRP A 4 20.02 -31.43 -11.84
N THR A 5 19.16 -32.40 -11.54
CA THR A 5 18.45 -32.49 -10.24
C THR A 5 18.89 -33.76 -9.51
N ARG A 6 18.92 -33.71 -8.18
CA ARG A 6 19.26 -34.82 -7.32
C ARG A 6 18.01 -35.26 -6.57
N VAL A 7 17.58 -36.49 -6.80
CA VAL A 7 16.48 -37.14 -6.07
C VAL A 7 17.03 -38.47 -5.56
N ASP A 8 16.92 -38.72 -4.26
CA ASP A 8 17.35 -39.96 -3.57
C ASP A 8 18.78 -40.42 -3.87
N GLY A 9 19.70 -39.46 -3.95
CA GLY A 9 21.12 -39.72 -4.19
C GLY A 9 21.49 -40.00 -5.64
N VAL A 10 20.56 -40.13 -6.56
CA VAL A 10 20.79 -40.35 -7.99
C VAL A 10 20.69 -39.04 -8.74
N VAL A 11 21.70 -38.72 -9.54
CA VAL A 11 21.75 -37.53 -10.39
C VAL A 11 21.10 -37.88 -11.74
N THR A 12 19.95 -37.32 -12.02
CA THR A 12 19.23 -37.54 -13.29
C THR A 12 19.19 -36.23 -14.11
N PRO A 13 19.19 -36.32 -15.43
CA PRO A 13 18.92 -35.16 -16.27
C PRO A 13 17.54 -34.60 -15.97
N CYS A 14 17.44 -33.28 -15.80
CA CYS A 14 16.15 -32.63 -15.68
C CYS A 14 15.30 -32.92 -16.93
N PRO A 15 14.03 -33.31 -16.79
CA PRO A 15 13.18 -33.53 -17.96
C PRO A 15 13.12 -32.26 -18.80
N PRO A 16 13.01 -32.38 -20.14
CA PRO A 16 12.90 -31.23 -21.01
C PRO A 16 11.70 -30.37 -20.57
N ARG A 17 11.92 -29.05 -20.55
CA ARG A 17 10.86 -28.09 -20.28
C ARG A 17 9.70 -28.38 -21.25
N PRO A 18 8.44 -28.46 -20.78
CA PRO A 18 7.31 -28.60 -21.69
C PRO A 18 7.32 -27.47 -22.72
N PRO A 19 6.86 -27.73 -23.96
CA PRO A 19 6.88 -26.71 -25.01
C PRO A 19 6.11 -25.47 -24.56
N GLU A 20 6.72 -24.31 -24.78
CA GLU A 20 6.16 -22.97 -24.55
C GLU A 20 4.97 -22.73 -25.46
N HIS A 21 3.81 -23.28 -25.14
CA HIS A 21 2.54 -22.89 -25.75
C HIS A 21 1.51 -22.61 -24.66
N ALA A 22 1.85 -21.68 -23.76
CA ALA A 22 0.84 -20.87 -23.15
C ALA A 22 0.52 -19.75 -24.17
N ALA A 23 -0.70 -19.71 -24.66
CA ALA A 23 -1.16 -18.64 -25.52
C ALA A 23 -0.86 -17.33 -24.81
N THR A 24 0.10 -16.58 -25.37
CA THR A 24 0.43 -15.23 -24.89
C THR A 24 -0.79 -14.40 -25.13
N VAL A 25 -1.59 -14.17 -24.10
CA VAL A 25 -2.64 -13.14 -24.15
C VAL A 25 -1.90 -11.82 -24.22
N THR A 26 -1.66 -11.34 -25.41
CA THR A 26 -1.00 -10.06 -25.68
C THR A 26 -2.01 -8.96 -25.31
N PHE A 27 -2.01 -8.56 -24.06
CA PHE A 27 -2.65 -7.30 -23.69
C PHE A 27 -1.82 -6.18 -24.30
N ALA A 28 -2.46 -5.28 -25.07
CA ALA A 28 -1.83 -4.03 -25.46
C ALA A 28 -1.32 -3.35 -24.17
N PRO A 29 -0.05 -2.93 -24.10
CA PRO A 29 0.51 -2.37 -22.88
C PRO A 29 -0.29 -1.14 -22.46
N MET A 30 -0.91 -1.23 -21.28
CA MET A 30 -1.76 -0.19 -20.73
C MET A 30 -0.91 0.85 -20.02
N GLN A 31 -1.07 2.12 -20.37
CA GLN A 31 -0.49 3.17 -19.55
C GLN A 31 -1.28 3.33 -18.25
N LEU A 32 -0.61 3.17 -17.11
CA LEU A 32 -1.21 3.40 -15.80
C LEU A 32 -1.49 4.89 -15.59
N GLU A 33 -2.63 5.18 -15.00
CA GLU A 33 -3.03 6.53 -14.64
C GLU A 33 -2.59 6.86 -13.21
N ASN A 34 -2.38 8.15 -12.95
CA ASN A 34 -2.10 8.70 -11.63
C ASN A 34 -3.42 9.21 -11.04
N TYR A 35 -3.70 8.89 -9.78
CA TYR A 35 -4.84 9.49 -9.08
C TYR A 35 -4.41 10.78 -8.41
N THR A 36 -4.88 11.93 -8.91
CA THR A 36 -4.49 13.24 -8.43
C THR A 36 -5.70 14.16 -8.30
N CYS A 37 -5.78 14.92 -7.21
CA CYS A 37 -6.83 15.92 -6.98
C CYS A 37 -8.27 15.39 -7.17
N GLY A 38 -8.49 14.09 -6.93
CA GLY A 38 -9.80 13.45 -7.07
C GLY A 38 -10.06 12.81 -8.43
N GLU A 39 -9.12 12.87 -9.38
CA GLU A 39 -9.27 12.37 -10.75
C GLU A 39 -8.14 11.43 -11.16
N TRP A 40 -8.42 10.55 -12.12
CA TRP A 40 -7.42 9.71 -12.77
C TRP A 40 -6.86 10.44 -13.99
N VAL A 41 -5.53 10.63 -14.02
CA VAL A 41 -4.82 11.40 -15.05
C VAL A 41 -3.65 10.61 -15.60
N LYS A 42 -3.55 10.48 -16.91
CA LYS A 42 -2.37 9.93 -17.58
C LYS A 42 -1.23 10.92 -17.55
N GLY A 43 -0.07 10.46 -17.10
CA GLY A 43 1.14 11.26 -17.23
C GLY A 43 1.56 11.38 -18.70
N SER A 44 2.23 12.49 -19.03
CA SER A 44 2.75 12.79 -20.36
C SER A 44 4.29 12.68 -20.40
N GLY A 45 4.86 12.72 -21.60
CA GLY A 45 6.32 12.71 -21.79
C GLY A 45 6.94 11.32 -21.62
N LYS A 46 8.13 11.26 -21.00
CA LYS A 46 8.89 10.00 -20.87
C LYS A 46 8.11 9.00 -20.05
N GLN A 47 7.94 7.80 -20.59
CA GLN A 47 7.33 6.66 -19.91
C GLN A 47 8.41 5.71 -19.39
N SER A 48 8.08 4.99 -18.31
CA SER A 48 8.88 3.88 -17.78
C SER A 48 8.09 2.59 -17.97
N ASP A 49 8.77 1.57 -18.44
CA ASP A 49 8.19 0.26 -18.68
C ASP A 49 7.97 -0.48 -17.37
N LEU A 50 6.86 -1.19 -17.28
CA LEU A 50 6.54 -2.12 -16.22
C LEU A 50 6.69 -3.54 -16.78
N ILE A 51 7.70 -4.24 -16.29
CA ILE A 51 8.08 -5.57 -16.77
C ILE A 51 7.68 -6.62 -15.74
N ASP A 52 7.06 -7.69 -16.21
CA ASP A 52 6.81 -8.88 -15.40
C ASP A 52 8.17 -9.52 -15.03
N ALA A 53 8.46 -9.60 -13.73
CA ALA A 53 9.74 -10.10 -13.24
C ALA A 53 9.94 -11.61 -13.46
N ILE A 54 8.87 -12.35 -13.76
CA ILE A 54 8.90 -13.80 -14.01
C ILE A 54 9.10 -14.08 -15.48
N THR A 55 8.32 -13.44 -16.35
CA THR A 55 8.29 -13.72 -17.80
C THR A 55 9.18 -12.80 -18.61
N GLY A 56 9.47 -11.58 -18.11
CA GLY A 56 10.16 -10.52 -18.84
C GLY A 56 9.24 -9.74 -19.80
N ASP A 57 7.95 -10.02 -19.80
CA ASP A 57 6.99 -9.35 -20.69
C ASP A 57 6.68 -7.93 -20.22
N LEU A 58 6.43 -7.05 -21.19
CA LEU A 58 5.93 -5.71 -20.93
C LEU A 58 4.45 -5.79 -20.55
N ILE A 59 4.11 -5.42 -19.31
CA ILE A 59 2.73 -5.43 -18.79
C ILE A 59 2.06 -4.06 -18.83
N GLY A 60 2.84 -3.00 -18.92
CA GLY A 60 2.31 -1.65 -18.99
C GLY A 60 3.40 -0.59 -18.94
N THR A 61 2.98 0.67 -18.95
CA THR A 61 3.88 1.81 -18.79
C THR A 61 3.34 2.78 -17.73
N THR A 62 4.22 3.57 -17.15
CA THR A 62 3.85 4.62 -16.20
C THR A 62 4.59 5.92 -16.52
N SER A 63 3.98 7.06 -16.21
CA SER A 63 4.62 8.37 -16.30
C SER A 63 4.00 9.31 -15.27
N SER A 64 4.83 10.16 -14.67
CA SER A 64 4.38 11.29 -13.85
C SER A 64 4.64 12.64 -14.54
N GLY A 65 5.08 12.63 -15.79
CA GLY A 65 5.33 13.84 -16.57
C GLY A 65 4.06 14.68 -16.75
N GLY A 66 4.20 15.99 -16.69
CA GLY A 66 3.09 16.94 -16.85
C GLY A 66 2.18 17.07 -15.62
N LEU A 67 2.42 16.35 -14.53
CA LEU A 67 1.67 16.52 -13.28
C LEU A 67 2.16 17.75 -12.51
N ASP A 68 1.22 18.55 -12.00
CA ASP A 68 1.52 19.69 -11.12
C ASP A 68 1.57 19.23 -9.66
N PHE A 69 2.76 18.85 -9.19
CA PHE A 69 2.97 18.40 -7.81
C PHE A 69 2.69 19.50 -6.77
N ALA A 70 2.90 20.77 -7.11
CA ALA A 70 2.60 21.87 -6.20
C ALA A 70 1.10 22.01 -5.98
N HIS A 71 0.32 21.90 -7.06
CA HIS A 71 -1.14 21.88 -6.99
C HIS A 71 -1.66 20.64 -6.22
N MET A 72 -1.08 19.46 -6.47
CA MET A 72 -1.45 18.23 -5.73
C MET A 72 -1.22 18.40 -4.22
N LEU A 73 -0.09 18.97 -3.82
CA LEU A 73 0.21 19.25 -2.41
C LEU A 73 -0.76 20.27 -1.82
N HIS A 74 -1.06 21.33 -2.56
CA HIS A 74 -2.05 22.33 -2.16
C HIS A 74 -3.42 21.70 -1.94
N TYR A 75 -3.90 20.90 -2.90
CA TYR A 75 -5.16 20.15 -2.80
C TYR A 75 -5.20 19.24 -1.58
N ALA A 76 -4.14 18.48 -1.34
CA ALA A 76 -4.06 17.60 -0.17
C ALA A 76 -4.20 18.39 1.15
N ARG A 77 -3.59 19.58 1.24
CA ARG A 77 -3.63 20.44 2.44
C ARG A 77 -4.97 21.16 2.63
N THR A 78 -5.60 21.59 1.55
CA THR A 78 -6.80 22.44 1.60
C THR A 78 -8.09 21.65 1.49
N VAL A 79 -8.10 20.54 0.79
CA VAL A 79 -9.29 19.70 0.55
C VAL A 79 -9.24 18.40 1.34
N GLY A 80 -8.14 17.65 1.26
CA GLY A 80 -8.04 16.35 1.92
C GLY A 80 -7.84 16.42 3.43
N GLY A 81 -6.95 17.29 3.89
CA GLY A 81 -6.60 17.42 5.31
C GLY A 81 -7.72 17.93 6.23
N PRO A 82 -8.44 19.01 5.89
CA PRO A 82 -9.43 19.59 6.79
C PRO A 82 -10.54 18.65 7.25
N PRO A 83 -11.17 17.83 6.39
CA PRO A 83 -12.15 16.84 6.82
C PRO A 83 -11.57 15.81 7.80
N LEU A 84 -10.35 15.31 7.54
CA LEU A 84 -9.69 14.34 8.41
C LEU A 84 -9.40 14.90 9.79
N ARG A 85 -8.99 16.17 9.88
CA ARG A 85 -8.72 16.84 11.16
C ARG A 85 -9.99 17.07 12.01
N LYS A 86 -11.16 17.17 11.38
CA LYS A 86 -12.45 17.30 12.09
C LYS A 86 -12.98 15.97 12.63
N MET A 87 -12.52 14.86 12.08
CA MET A 87 -12.98 13.53 12.52
C MET A 87 -12.39 13.19 13.88
N THR A 88 -13.23 12.60 14.73
CA THR A 88 -12.81 11.97 16.00
C THR A 88 -11.96 10.72 15.72
N PHE A 89 -11.21 10.25 16.72
CA PHE A 89 -10.45 9.00 16.59
C PHE A 89 -11.34 7.79 16.26
N PRO A 90 -12.52 7.59 16.88
CA PRO A 90 -13.43 6.52 16.50
C PRO A 90 -13.90 6.61 15.05
N GLU A 91 -14.17 7.80 14.51
CA GLU A 91 -14.58 7.97 13.10
C GLU A 91 -13.44 7.59 12.14
N ARG A 92 -12.23 8.09 12.39
CA ARG A 92 -11.04 7.68 11.61
C ARG A 92 -10.79 6.18 11.71
N GLY A 93 -10.92 5.60 12.90
CA GLY A 93 -10.79 4.16 13.10
C GLY A 93 -11.83 3.33 12.34
N ARG A 94 -13.08 3.81 12.26
CA ARG A 94 -14.11 3.15 11.41
C ARG A 94 -13.80 3.25 9.93
N MET A 95 -13.29 4.40 9.47
CA MET A 95 -12.86 4.59 8.08
C MET A 95 -11.71 3.63 7.72
N LEU A 96 -10.68 3.53 8.58
CA LEU A 96 -9.56 2.60 8.38
C LEU A 96 -10.04 1.14 8.37
N LYS A 97 -10.98 0.78 9.27
CA LYS A 97 -11.57 -0.56 9.28
C LYS A 97 -12.31 -0.88 7.98
N ALA A 98 -13.09 0.07 7.47
CA ALA A 98 -13.81 -0.10 6.21
C ALA A 98 -12.85 -0.29 5.03
N LEU A 99 -11.76 0.50 4.99
CA LEU A 99 -10.70 0.34 3.99
C LEU A 99 -10.03 -1.04 4.10
N ALA A 100 -9.65 -1.46 5.32
CA ALA A 100 -9.02 -2.75 5.54
C ALA A 100 -9.93 -3.91 5.08
N GLN A 101 -11.22 -3.84 5.38
CA GLN A 101 -12.19 -4.85 4.94
C GLN A 101 -12.33 -4.86 3.41
N TYR A 102 -12.43 -3.69 2.79
CA TYR A 102 -12.51 -3.58 1.33
C TYR A 102 -11.29 -4.21 0.64
N LEU A 103 -10.09 -3.98 1.17
CA LEU A 103 -8.85 -4.58 0.65
C LEU A 103 -8.81 -6.09 0.91
N PHE A 104 -9.21 -6.52 2.10
CA PHE A 104 -9.23 -7.94 2.46
C PHE A 104 -10.14 -8.76 1.56
N ASP A 105 -11.33 -8.27 1.26
CA ASP A 105 -12.31 -8.94 0.38
C ASP A 105 -11.81 -9.08 -1.08
N ARG A 106 -10.73 -8.35 -1.44
CA ARG A 106 -10.14 -8.31 -2.78
C ARG A 106 -8.70 -8.79 -2.84
N LYS A 107 -8.20 -9.40 -1.77
CA LYS A 107 -6.79 -9.77 -1.63
C LYS A 107 -6.26 -10.67 -2.75
N GLU A 108 -7.09 -11.54 -3.30
CA GLU A 108 -6.68 -12.45 -4.38
C GLU A 108 -6.20 -11.69 -5.62
N LYS A 109 -6.83 -10.57 -5.95
CA LYS A 109 -6.38 -9.70 -7.07
C LYS A 109 -5.00 -9.10 -6.80
N TYR A 110 -4.69 -8.79 -5.55
CA TYR A 110 -3.38 -8.25 -5.18
C TYR A 110 -2.30 -9.33 -5.21
N TYR A 111 -2.63 -10.58 -4.89
CA TYR A 111 -1.73 -11.71 -5.05
C TYR A 111 -1.31 -11.89 -6.51
N GLU A 112 -2.25 -11.83 -7.45
CA GLU A 112 -1.95 -11.92 -8.89
C GLU A 112 -0.95 -10.85 -9.34
N ILE A 113 -1.11 -9.62 -8.86
CA ILE A 113 -0.19 -8.52 -9.15
C ILE A 113 1.16 -8.75 -8.47
N SER A 114 1.16 -9.16 -7.21
CA SER A 114 2.37 -9.39 -6.42
C SER A 114 3.26 -10.46 -7.04
N TYR A 115 2.69 -11.54 -7.56
CA TYR A 115 3.46 -12.59 -8.24
C TYR A 115 4.22 -12.06 -9.46
N ARG A 116 3.68 -11.08 -10.18
CA ARG A 116 4.38 -10.43 -11.31
C ARG A 116 5.62 -9.64 -10.90
N THR A 117 5.75 -9.29 -9.63
CA THR A 117 6.98 -8.69 -9.09
C THR A 117 8.07 -9.71 -8.77
N GLY A 118 7.81 -11.01 -8.96
CA GLY A 118 8.70 -12.10 -8.60
C GLY A 118 8.58 -12.54 -7.14
N ALA A 119 7.62 -11.99 -6.38
CA ALA A 119 7.39 -12.34 -4.99
C ALA A 119 6.89 -13.80 -4.86
N THR A 120 7.36 -14.51 -3.85
CA THR A 120 6.81 -15.81 -3.48
C THR A 120 5.43 -15.64 -2.82
N LYS A 121 4.67 -16.75 -2.69
CA LYS A 121 3.39 -16.70 -1.96
C LYS A 121 3.57 -16.24 -0.51
N ALA A 122 4.66 -16.63 0.15
CA ALA A 122 4.94 -16.21 1.52
C ALA A 122 5.23 -14.73 1.63
N ASP A 123 6.05 -14.18 0.71
CA ASP A 123 6.36 -12.75 0.67
C ASP A 123 5.09 -11.94 0.37
N SER A 124 4.32 -12.36 -0.62
CA SER A 124 3.04 -11.73 -0.97
C SER A 124 2.05 -11.72 0.18
N TRP A 125 2.02 -12.78 1.00
CA TRP A 125 1.19 -12.84 2.19
C TRP A 125 1.62 -11.80 3.23
N VAL A 126 2.92 -11.66 3.48
CA VAL A 126 3.45 -10.66 4.41
C VAL A 126 3.10 -9.25 3.94
N ASP A 127 3.32 -8.94 2.66
CA ASP A 127 3.07 -7.62 2.11
C ASP A 127 1.58 -7.26 2.08
N ILE A 128 0.73 -8.17 1.59
CA ILE A 128 -0.70 -7.90 1.38
C ILE A 128 -1.46 -8.05 2.70
N GLU A 129 -1.46 -9.25 3.31
CA GLU A 129 -2.27 -9.48 4.50
C GLU A 129 -1.64 -8.85 5.75
N GLY A 130 -0.31 -8.74 5.82
CA GLY A 130 0.37 -7.98 6.86
C GLY A 130 0.05 -6.48 6.79
N GLY A 131 0.05 -5.89 5.60
CA GLY A 131 -0.36 -4.50 5.39
C GLY A 131 -1.83 -4.25 5.77
N ILE A 132 -2.73 -5.13 5.34
CA ILE A 132 -4.16 -5.08 5.72
C ILE A 132 -4.33 -5.27 7.23
N GLY A 133 -3.60 -6.21 7.82
CA GLY A 133 -3.59 -6.45 9.27
C GLY A 133 -3.16 -5.22 10.06
N ASN A 134 -2.17 -4.48 9.57
CA ASN A 134 -1.74 -3.22 10.17
C ASN A 134 -2.86 -2.15 10.15
N LEU A 135 -3.63 -2.05 9.08
CA LEU A 135 -4.82 -1.18 9.03
C LEU A 135 -5.86 -1.58 10.08
N PHE A 136 -6.15 -2.88 10.24
CA PHE A 136 -7.05 -3.37 11.29
C PHE A 136 -6.53 -3.08 12.70
N ALA A 137 -5.24 -3.28 12.95
CA ALA A 137 -4.60 -2.99 14.23
C ALA A 137 -4.75 -1.50 14.58
N ASN A 138 -4.38 -0.60 13.68
CA ASN A 138 -4.55 0.85 13.88
C ASN A 138 -6.02 1.25 14.02
N ALA A 139 -6.93 0.67 13.26
CA ALA A 139 -8.37 0.88 13.41
C ALA A 139 -8.89 0.47 14.79
N SER A 140 -8.27 -0.53 15.42
CA SER A 140 -8.68 -1.01 16.75
C SER A 140 -8.37 -0.01 17.87
N LEU A 141 -7.39 0.88 17.70
CA LEU A 141 -7.01 1.92 18.67
C LEU A 141 -8.19 2.86 19.01
N ARG A 142 -9.22 2.97 18.16
CA ARG A 142 -10.44 3.72 18.44
C ARG A 142 -11.14 3.28 19.75
N ARG A 143 -10.81 2.09 20.27
CA ARG A 143 -11.41 1.57 21.50
C ARG A 143 -10.79 2.18 22.76
N VAL A 144 -9.54 2.62 22.67
CA VAL A 144 -8.76 3.18 23.79
C VAL A 144 -8.57 4.69 23.66
N LEU A 145 -8.59 5.21 22.43
CA LEU A 145 -8.53 6.64 22.17
C LEU A 145 -9.93 7.23 22.34
N GLY A 146 -10.10 8.27 23.16
CA GLY A 146 -11.38 8.89 23.44
C GLY A 146 -12.12 9.42 22.21
N ASN A 147 -13.36 9.88 22.41
CA ASN A 147 -14.23 10.37 21.34
C ASN A 147 -13.96 11.86 21.01
N MET A 148 -12.69 12.22 20.90
CA MET A 148 -12.24 13.56 20.55
C MET A 148 -11.38 13.54 19.29
N PRO A 149 -11.22 14.66 18.59
CA PRO A 149 -10.26 14.77 17.47
C PRO A 149 -8.82 14.88 17.93
N PHE A 150 -8.55 14.97 19.23
CA PHE A 150 -7.24 14.98 19.85
C PHE A 150 -7.17 13.94 20.98
N TYR A 151 -5.94 13.60 21.38
CA TYR A 151 -5.68 12.67 22.49
C TYR A 151 -4.75 13.34 23.50
N VAL A 152 -5.11 13.28 24.78
CA VAL A 152 -4.25 13.71 25.89
C VAL A 152 -3.42 12.50 26.35
N ASP A 153 -2.11 12.59 26.20
CA ASP A 153 -1.18 11.50 26.46
C ASP A 153 -0.57 11.64 27.87
N GLY A 154 -0.82 10.64 28.69
CA GLY A 154 -0.32 10.60 30.06
C GLY A 154 -0.96 11.59 31.02
N ASP A 155 -0.34 11.72 32.19
CA ASP A 155 -0.78 12.61 33.26
C ASP A 155 -0.27 14.04 33.07
N ALA A 156 -0.91 14.97 33.77
CA ALA A 156 -0.48 16.35 33.83
C ALA A 156 0.92 16.49 34.44
N VAL A 157 1.81 17.19 33.75
CA VAL A 157 3.17 17.42 34.17
C VAL A 157 3.31 18.82 34.78
N LYS A 158 3.86 18.89 36.02
CA LYS A 158 4.21 20.17 36.63
C LYS A 158 5.40 20.78 35.90
N THR A 159 5.24 21.95 35.35
CA THR A 159 6.26 22.67 34.56
C THR A 159 6.97 23.79 35.33
N SER A 160 6.60 23.99 36.62
CA SER A 160 7.26 24.97 37.48
C SER A 160 7.59 24.37 38.89
N LYS A 161 8.60 24.88 39.56
CA LYS A 161 8.98 24.46 40.92
C LYS A 161 7.81 24.63 41.93
N GLY A 162 7.02 25.67 41.80
CA GLY A 162 5.84 25.94 42.64
C GLY A 162 4.57 25.16 42.29
N GLY A 163 4.59 24.38 41.20
CA GLY A 163 3.42 23.67 40.71
C GLY A 163 2.27 24.56 40.21
N THR A 164 2.59 25.84 39.94
CA THR A 164 1.63 26.84 39.46
C THR A 164 1.30 26.67 37.98
N PHE A 165 2.18 26.02 37.21
CA PHE A 165 1.97 25.70 35.80
C PHE A 165 1.89 24.19 35.63
N ILE A 166 0.87 23.75 34.91
CA ILE A 166 0.63 22.34 34.59
C ILE A 166 0.52 22.23 33.07
N GLY A 167 1.28 21.33 32.49
CA GLY A 167 1.24 21.01 31.06
C GLY A 167 0.64 19.64 30.81
N HIS A 168 0.00 19.47 29.68
CA HIS A 168 -0.41 18.18 29.13
C HIS A 168 0.25 17.98 27.76
N HIS A 169 0.64 16.74 27.51
CA HIS A 169 1.03 16.33 26.17
C HIS A 169 -0.24 16.03 25.35
N ILE A 170 -0.46 16.76 24.26
CA ILE A 170 -1.65 16.60 23.43
C ILE A 170 -1.22 16.21 22.02
N MET A 171 -1.69 15.05 21.57
CA MET A 171 -1.53 14.64 20.18
C MET A 171 -2.73 15.14 19.37
N VAL A 172 -2.45 15.91 18.34
CA VAL A 172 -3.43 16.45 17.38
C VAL A 172 -3.17 15.88 15.98
N PRO A 173 -4.18 15.74 15.14
CA PRO A 173 -4.04 15.26 13.76
C PRO A 173 -3.33 16.25 12.83
#